data_beb2aceeb04cc4113a51ecb9f3af6b3e
#
_entry.id   beb2aceeb04cc4113a51ecb9f3af6b3e
#
_cell.length_a   1.000
_cell.length_b   1.000
_cell.length_c   1.000
_cell.angle_alpha   90.00
_cell.angle_beta   90.00
_cell.angle_gamma   90.00
#
_symmetry.space_group_name_H-M   'P 1'
#
loop_
_entity.id
_entity.type
_entity.pdbx_description
1 polymer ?
#
loop_
_entity_poly.entity_id
_entity_poly.type
_entity_poly.pdbx_seq_one_letter_code
_entity_poly.pdbx_strand_id
1 'polypeptide(L)'
;MKVEIKIDSSYTDPKIIILTASMTDDVSNIVKKLSEDVSQIISGYKDEKIEILEQTDLIQIYANSGKVFAVTSKGKYVLRLRLYELEKRLPTNQFIRISNSEIINLKKVNNFDLSFTGTICVKLSNGVTTYASRR
;
A
#
# COMPACT_ATOMS: atom_id res chain seq x y z
N MET A 1 17.01 -5.26 -26.29
CA MET A 1 17.18 -5.13 -24.83
C MET A 1 17.12 -6.52 -24.19
N LYS A 2 17.98 -6.76 -23.24
CA LYS A 2 18.09 -8.05 -22.55
C LYS A 2 17.63 -7.88 -21.10
N VAL A 3 16.83 -8.81 -20.58
CA VAL A 3 16.36 -8.79 -19.19
C VAL A 3 17.00 -9.95 -18.44
N GLU A 4 17.65 -9.64 -17.31
CA GLU A 4 18.24 -10.63 -16.41
C GLU A 4 17.69 -10.45 -15.00
N ILE A 5 17.46 -11.56 -14.31
CA ILE A 5 17.05 -11.57 -12.90
C ILE A 5 18.11 -12.34 -12.11
N LYS A 6 18.66 -11.70 -11.08
CA LYS A 6 19.57 -12.35 -10.13
C LYS A 6 18.88 -12.43 -8.77
N ILE A 7 18.83 -13.61 -8.20
CA ILE A 7 18.22 -13.83 -6.91
C ILE A 7 19.31 -13.91 -5.84
N ASP A 8 19.24 -13.00 -4.85
CA ASP A 8 20.19 -12.91 -3.76
C ASP A 8 19.45 -12.56 -2.49
N SER A 9 19.56 -13.43 -1.49
CA SER A 9 18.84 -13.30 -0.23
C SER A 9 19.27 -12.09 0.62
N SER A 10 20.40 -11.45 0.28
CA SER A 10 20.85 -10.23 0.97
C SER A 10 20.02 -9.00 0.61
N TYR A 11 19.27 -9.04 -0.49
CA TYR A 11 18.38 -7.94 -0.88
C TYR A 11 17.01 -8.12 -0.26
N THR A 12 16.72 -7.36 0.79
CA THR A 12 15.40 -7.35 1.41
C THR A 12 14.40 -6.55 0.59
N ASP A 13 14.89 -5.50 -0.10
CA ASP A 13 14.10 -4.72 -1.04
C ASP A 13 14.58 -4.98 -2.47
N PRO A 14 13.67 -5.29 -3.40
CA PRO A 14 14.05 -5.47 -4.80
C PRO A 14 14.69 -4.20 -5.37
N LYS A 15 15.72 -4.37 -6.20
CA LYS A 15 16.41 -3.26 -6.84
C LYS A 15 16.51 -3.52 -8.33
N ILE A 16 16.19 -2.52 -9.13
CA ILE A 16 16.32 -2.58 -10.59
C ILE A 16 17.50 -1.70 -11.01
N ILE A 17 18.42 -2.29 -11.75
CA ILE A 17 19.59 -1.58 -12.30
C ILE A 17 19.52 -1.67 -13.82
N ILE A 18 19.65 -0.54 -14.49
CA ILE A 18 19.72 -0.50 -15.96
C ILE A 18 21.17 -0.22 -16.35
N LEU A 19 21.77 -1.16 -17.08
CA LEU A 19 23.13 -1.01 -17.62
C LEU A 19 23.02 -0.52 -19.05
N THR A 20 23.52 0.67 -19.32
CA THR A 20 23.46 1.30 -20.63
C THR A 20 24.70 2.13 -20.88
N ALA A 21 25.08 2.29 -22.16
CA ALA A 21 26.21 3.13 -22.54
C ALA A 21 25.91 4.63 -22.42
N SER A 22 24.64 5.01 -22.60
CA SER A 22 24.22 6.41 -22.54
C SER A 22 22.72 6.50 -22.19
N MET A 23 22.28 7.67 -21.74
CA MET A 23 20.87 7.92 -21.51
C MET A 23 20.20 8.24 -22.84
N THR A 24 19.43 7.30 -23.36
CA THR A 24 18.62 7.45 -24.56
C THR A 24 17.16 7.71 -24.19
N ASP A 25 16.35 8.15 -25.17
CA ASP A 25 14.91 8.33 -24.96
C ASP A 25 14.23 7.03 -24.54
N ASP A 26 14.63 5.90 -25.12
CA ASP A 26 14.08 4.59 -24.75
C ASP A 26 14.36 4.24 -23.29
N VAL A 27 15.61 4.45 -22.85
CA VAL A 27 15.99 4.21 -21.45
C VAL A 27 15.24 5.16 -20.51
N SER A 28 15.16 6.44 -20.88
CA SER A 28 14.44 7.44 -20.09
C SER A 28 12.97 7.07 -19.91
N ASN A 29 12.31 6.62 -20.98
CA ASN A 29 10.91 6.20 -20.93
C ASN A 29 10.72 4.97 -20.05
N ILE A 30 11.63 4.00 -20.11
CA ILE A 30 11.60 2.81 -19.26
C ILE A 30 11.74 3.20 -17.78
N VAL A 31 12.71 4.04 -17.46
CA VAL A 31 12.94 4.51 -16.08
C VAL A 31 11.70 5.21 -15.53
N LYS A 32 11.11 6.09 -16.33
CA LYS A 32 9.89 6.82 -15.94
C LYS A 32 8.74 5.87 -15.66
N LYS A 33 8.51 4.90 -16.55
CA LYS A 33 7.42 3.93 -16.41
C LYS A 33 7.62 3.03 -15.19
N LEU A 34 8.85 2.55 -14.97
CA LEU A 34 9.19 1.72 -13.81
C LEU A 34 9.02 2.49 -12.51
N SER A 35 9.43 3.77 -12.47
CA SER A 35 9.29 4.60 -11.27
C SER A 35 7.83 4.79 -10.87
N GLU A 36 6.95 4.97 -11.84
CA GLU A 36 5.51 5.08 -11.60
C GLU A 36 4.93 3.75 -11.09
N ASP A 37 5.26 2.64 -11.76
CA ASP A 37 4.71 1.32 -11.44
C ASP A 37 5.25 0.79 -10.09
N VAL A 38 6.55 0.93 -9.84
CA VAL A 38 7.19 0.43 -8.61
C VAL A 38 6.69 1.17 -7.38
N SER A 39 6.41 2.47 -7.48
CA SER A 39 5.89 3.25 -6.36
C SER A 39 4.50 2.79 -5.94
N GLN A 40 3.77 2.08 -6.80
CA GLN A 40 2.42 1.58 -6.55
C GLN A 40 2.40 0.12 -6.07
N ILE A 41 3.54 -0.58 -6.11
CA ILE A 41 3.61 -1.97 -5.69
C ILE A 41 3.73 -2.04 -4.17
N ILE A 42 2.81 -2.78 -3.55
CA ILE A 42 2.83 -3.07 -2.13
C ILE A 42 2.90 -4.58 -1.96
N SER A 43 3.92 -5.06 -1.24
CA SER A 43 4.10 -6.48 -0.96
C SER A 43 3.56 -6.81 0.43
N GLY A 44 2.77 -7.87 0.53
CA GLY A 44 2.24 -8.38 1.78
C GLY A 44 2.83 -9.74 2.13
N TYR A 45 3.03 -9.97 3.41
CA TYR A 45 3.60 -11.22 3.93
C TYR A 45 2.52 -12.00 4.68
N LYS A 46 2.36 -13.27 4.31
CA LYS A 46 1.38 -14.16 4.93
C LYS A 46 1.86 -15.60 4.80
N ASP A 47 1.91 -16.33 5.93
CA ASP A 47 2.25 -17.77 5.96
C ASP A 47 3.53 -18.10 5.18
N GLU A 48 4.59 -17.35 5.43
CA GLU A 48 5.91 -17.49 4.79
C GLU A 48 5.91 -17.21 3.28
N LYS A 49 4.84 -16.62 2.76
CA LYS A 49 4.74 -16.21 1.36
C LYS A 49 4.71 -14.70 1.25
N ILE A 50 5.24 -14.21 0.13
CA ILE A 50 5.18 -12.80 -0.24
C ILE A 50 4.23 -12.69 -1.42
N GLU A 51 3.24 -11.82 -1.30
CA GLU A 51 2.29 -11.57 -2.38
C GLU A 51 2.28 -10.08 -2.72
N ILE A 52 2.13 -9.76 -3.99
CA ILE A 52 1.89 -8.39 -4.44
C ILE A 52 0.41 -8.09 -4.24
N LEU A 53 0.13 -7.06 -3.44
CA LEU A 53 -1.24 -6.66 -3.15
C LEU A 53 -1.70 -5.61 -4.15
N GLU A 54 -2.88 -5.82 -4.73
CA GLU A 54 -3.49 -4.84 -5.61
C GLU A 54 -4.16 -3.75 -4.77
N GLN A 55 -3.92 -2.50 -5.14
CA GLN A 55 -4.50 -1.37 -4.40
C GLN A 55 -6.02 -1.41 -4.39
N THR A 56 -6.64 -1.88 -5.49
CA THR A 56 -8.09 -2.01 -5.58
C THR A 56 -8.67 -3.02 -4.60
N ASP A 57 -7.85 -3.94 -4.08
CA ASP A 57 -8.28 -4.97 -3.12
C ASP A 57 -7.98 -4.59 -1.67
N LEU A 58 -7.23 -3.51 -1.44
CA LEU A 58 -6.94 -3.03 -0.09
C LEU A 58 -8.18 -2.37 0.50
N ILE A 59 -8.57 -2.81 1.69
CA ILE A 59 -9.73 -2.27 2.41
C ILE A 59 -9.25 -1.31 3.49
N GLN A 60 -8.28 -1.74 4.27
CA GLN A 60 -7.82 -1.06 5.46
C GLN A 60 -6.36 -1.40 5.72
N ILE A 61 -5.58 -0.45 6.22
CA ILE A 61 -4.22 -0.66 6.67
C ILE A 61 -4.11 -0.08 8.07
N TYR A 62 -3.61 -0.85 9.02
CA TYR A 62 -3.50 -0.38 10.39
C TYR A 62 -2.21 -0.86 11.06
N ALA A 63 -1.75 -0.10 12.04
CA ALA A 63 -0.60 -0.44 12.86
C ALA A 63 -1.06 -0.96 14.23
N ASN A 64 -0.47 -2.04 14.67
CA ASN A 64 -0.75 -2.63 15.98
C ASN A 64 0.49 -3.37 16.48
N SER A 65 0.88 -3.12 17.73
CA SER A 65 1.99 -3.80 18.39
C SER A 65 3.31 -3.78 17.59
N GLY A 66 3.60 -2.64 16.96
CA GLY A 66 4.82 -2.45 16.19
C GLY A 66 4.80 -3.07 14.81
N LYS A 67 3.68 -3.61 14.37
CA LYS A 67 3.50 -4.18 13.02
C LYS A 67 2.44 -3.41 12.25
N VAL A 68 2.56 -3.44 10.92
CA VAL A 68 1.59 -2.85 10.02
C VAL A 68 0.88 -3.98 9.27
N PHE A 69 -0.44 -3.94 9.26
CA PHE A 69 -1.29 -4.95 8.63
C PHE A 69 -2.10 -4.34 7.50
N ALA A 70 -2.23 -5.08 6.41
CA ALA A 70 -3.15 -4.75 5.32
C ALA A 70 -4.28 -5.77 5.30
N VAL A 71 -5.51 -5.29 5.27
CA VAL A 71 -6.71 -6.13 5.16
C VAL A 71 -7.22 -6.05 3.72
N THR A 72 -7.38 -7.20 3.10
CA THR A 72 -7.89 -7.34 1.74
C THR A 72 -9.07 -8.31 1.73
N SER A 73 -9.72 -8.47 0.56
CA SER A 73 -10.77 -9.47 0.41
C SER A 73 -10.26 -10.90 0.63
N LYS A 74 -8.96 -11.12 0.46
CA LYS A 74 -8.32 -12.45 0.61
C LYS A 74 -7.76 -12.70 2.01
N GLY A 75 -7.82 -11.71 2.89
CA GLY A 75 -7.35 -11.83 4.26
C GLY A 75 -6.40 -10.71 4.68
N LYS A 76 -5.68 -10.97 5.74
CA LYS A 76 -4.80 -10.01 6.39
C LYS A 76 -3.34 -10.36 6.11
N TYR A 77 -2.57 -9.35 5.73
CA TYR A 77 -1.15 -9.46 5.41
C TYR A 77 -0.34 -8.52 6.30
N VAL A 78 0.89 -8.92 6.62
CA VAL A 78 1.84 -8.05 7.30
C VAL A 78 2.61 -7.25 6.25
N LEU A 79 2.75 -5.95 6.47
CA LEU A 79 3.53 -5.06 5.61
C LEU A 79 4.81 -4.68 6.35
N ARG A 80 5.90 -4.49 5.60
CA ARG A 80 7.17 -4.02 6.16
C ARG A 80 7.33 -2.51 6.08
N LEU A 81 6.42 -1.84 5.37
CA LEU A 81 6.39 -0.39 5.28
C LEU A 81 5.71 0.22 6.51
N ARG A 82 6.15 1.39 6.90
CA ARG A 82 5.49 2.18 7.93
C ARG A 82 4.29 2.92 7.34
N LEU A 83 3.34 3.33 8.18
CA LEU A 83 2.15 4.04 7.72
C LEU A 83 2.48 5.34 6.97
N TYR A 84 3.49 6.09 7.43
CA TYR A 84 3.87 7.34 6.75
C TYR A 84 4.46 7.07 5.35
N GLU A 85 5.12 5.93 5.15
CA GLU A 85 5.64 5.53 3.85
C GLU A 85 4.50 5.13 2.91
N LEU A 86 3.52 4.39 3.43
CA LEU A 86 2.33 3.99 2.69
C LEU A 86 1.48 5.20 2.30
N GLU A 87 1.34 6.16 3.20
CA GLU A 87 0.61 7.40 2.92
C GLU A 87 1.21 8.15 1.72
N LYS A 88 2.54 8.08 1.53
CA LYS A 88 3.21 8.67 0.39
C LYS A 88 3.05 7.88 -0.90
N ARG A 89 2.94 6.56 -0.81
CA ARG A 89 2.85 5.66 -1.97
C ARG A 89 1.44 5.52 -2.51
N LEU A 90 0.43 5.56 -1.64
CA LEU A 90 -0.95 5.34 -2.01
C LEU A 90 -1.58 6.62 -2.58
N PRO A 91 -2.46 6.49 -3.59
CA PRO A 91 -3.16 7.66 -4.13
C PRO A 91 -4.00 8.37 -3.06
N THR A 92 -3.79 9.67 -2.90
CA THR A 92 -4.48 10.47 -1.86
C THR A 92 -5.97 10.67 -2.12
N ASN A 93 -6.41 10.48 -3.36
CA ASN A 93 -7.84 10.54 -3.72
C ASN A 93 -8.59 9.24 -3.43
N GLN A 94 -7.89 8.18 -3.06
CA GLN A 94 -8.48 6.88 -2.80
C GLN A 94 -8.23 6.41 -1.37
N PHE A 95 -7.08 6.73 -0.81
CA PHE A 95 -6.69 6.32 0.54
C PHE A 95 -6.55 7.52 1.45
N ILE A 96 -7.09 7.44 2.64
CA ILE A 96 -7.01 8.51 3.62
C ILE A 96 -6.58 7.95 4.98
N ARG A 97 -5.67 8.68 5.62
CA ARG A 97 -5.27 8.37 6.99
C ARG A 97 -6.28 8.97 7.95
N ILE A 98 -6.99 8.12 8.67
CA ILE A 98 -8.08 8.53 9.57
C ILE A 98 -7.64 8.66 11.02
N SER A 99 -6.46 8.13 11.35
CA SER A 99 -5.88 8.24 12.69
C SER A 99 -4.37 8.03 12.61
N ASN A 100 -3.68 8.13 13.74
CA ASN A 100 -2.25 7.84 13.80
C ASN A 100 -1.91 6.39 13.44
N SER A 101 -2.88 5.49 13.55
CA SER A 101 -2.66 4.06 13.37
C SER A 101 -3.42 3.44 12.22
N GLU A 102 -4.14 4.22 11.40
CA GLU A 102 -5.00 3.61 10.38
C GLU A 102 -5.16 4.44 9.12
N ILE A 103 -5.13 3.73 7.96
CA ILE A 103 -5.43 4.24 6.63
C ILE A 103 -6.59 3.40 6.08
N ILE A 104 -7.56 4.03 5.45
CA ILE A 104 -8.69 3.33 4.81
C ILE A 104 -8.74 3.63 3.33
N ASN A 105 -9.32 2.68 2.57
CA ASN A 105 -9.62 2.86 1.16
C ASN A 105 -11.03 3.42 1.02
N LEU A 106 -11.15 4.65 0.53
CA LEU A 106 -12.45 5.32 0.37
C LEU A 106 -13.40 4.55 -0.54
N LYS A 107 -12.87 3.82 -1.51
CA LYS A 107 -13.70 3.00 -2.42
C LYS A 107 -14.27 1.75 -1.74
N LYS A 108 -13.77 1.39 -0.57
CA LYS A 108 -14.24 0.24 0.21
C LYS A 108 -15.07 0.65 1.43
N VAL A 109 -15.46 1.91 1.51
CA VAL A 109 -16.35 2.41 2.57
C VAL A 109 -17.79 2.24 2.12
N ASN A 110 -18.59 1.58 2.97
CA ASN A 110 -20.04 1.46 2.75
C ASN A 110 -20.76 2.74 3.14
N ASN A 111 -20.45 3.25 4.32
CA ASN A 111 -21.06 4.51 4.78
C ASN A 111 -20.24 5.14 5.91
N PHE A 112 -20.51 6.41 6.13
CA PHE A 112 -20.03 7.18 7.27
C PHE A 112 -21.23 7.50 8.16
N ASP A 113 -21.12 7.20 9.46
CA ASP A 113 -22.15 7.52 10.42
C ASP A 113 -21.71 8.72 11.26
N LEU A 114 -22.41 9.83 11.09
CA LEU A 114 -22.12 11.10 11.74
C LEU A 114 -22.92 11.32 13.03
N SER A 115 -23.67 10.32 13.47
CA SER A 115 -24.52 10.44 14.66
C SER A 115 -23.75 10.52 15.98
N PHE A 116 -22.46 10.14 15.97
CA PHE A 116 -21.60 10.19 17.16
C PHE A 116 -20.97 11.58 17.33
N THR A 117 -20.96 12.08 18.54
CA THR A 117 -20.35 13.37 18.86
C THR A 117 -18.83 13.24 18.85
N GLY A 118 -18.15 14.09 18.06
CA GLY A 118 -16.69 14.17 18.02
C GLY A 118 -15.99 13.10 17.20
N THR A 119 -16.71 12.08 16.73
CA THR A 119 -16.15 11.00 15.92
C THR A 119 -17.04 10.69 14.73
N ILE A 120 -16.43 10.14 13.69
CA ILE A 120 -17.13 9.62 12.53
C ILE A 120 -16.98 8.11 12.55
N CYS A 121 -18.07 7.38 12.57
CA CYS A 121 -18.08 5.93 12.47
C CYS A 121 -17.99 5.55 10.99
N VAL A 122 -16.97 4.78 10.63
CA VAL A 122 -16.73 4.35 9.25
C VAL A 122 -17.03 2.87 9.13
N LYS A 123 -17.98 2.53 8.28
CA LYS A 123 -18.31 1.12 8.00
C LYS A 123 -17.68 0.70 6.69
N LEU A 124 -16.80 -0.30 6.76
CA LEU A 124 -16.06 -0.82 5.62
C LEU A 124 -16.80 -1.98 4.95
N SER A 125 -16.46 -2.25 3.70
CA SER A 125 -17.13 -3.27 2.89
C SER A 125 -17.01 -4.69 3.45
N ASN A 126 -16.01 -4.97 4.27
CA ASN A 126 -15.82 -6.27 4.92
C ASN A 126 -16.59 -6.42 6.24
N GLY A 127 -17.43 -5.46 6.60
CA GLY A 127 -18.19 -5.48 7.84
C GLY A 127 -17.46 -4.89 9.05
N VAL A 128 -16.21 -4.52 8.90
CA VAL A 128 -15.43 -3.88 9.97
C VAL A 128 -15.88 -2.45 10.17
N THR A 129 -15.97 -2.02 11.42
CA THR A 129 -16.28 -0.64 11.79
C THR A 129 -15.02 -0.01 12.39
N THR A 130 -14.70 1.18 11.94
CA THR A 130 -13.59 1.97 12.49
C THR A 130 -14.03 3.41 12.69
N TYR A 131 -13.18 4.22 13.32
CA TYR A 131 -13.56 5.56 13.75
C TYR A 131 -12.50 6.57 13.34
N ALA A 132 -12.98 7.73 12.88
CA ALA A 132 -12.13 8.87 12.57
C ALA A 132 -12.54 10.06 13.45
N SER A 133 -11.56 10.88 13.83
CA SER A 133 -11.85 12.12 14.55
C SER A 133 -12.39 13.17 13.58
N ARG A 134 -13.33 14.01 14.06
CA ARG A 134 -13.87 15.13 13.29
C ARG A 134 -12.99 16.38 13.31
N ARG A 135 -11.74 16.23 13.59
CA ARG A 135 -10.80 17.36 13.64
C ARG A 135 -10.27 17.76 12.26
#